data_041799fa3235900eec04deee18f46e44
#
_entry.id   041799fa3235900eec04deee18f46e44
#
_cell.length_a   1.000
_cell.length_b   1.000
_cell.length_c   1.000
_cell.angle_alpha   90.00
_cell.angle_beta   90.00
_cell.angle_gamma   90.00
#
_symmetry.space_group_name_H-M   'P 1'
#
loop_
_entity.id
_entity.type
_entity.pdbx_description
1 polymer ?
#
loop_
_entity_poly.entity_id
_entity_poly.type
_entity_poly.pdbx_seq_one_letter_code
_entity_poly.pdbx_strand_id
1 'polypeptide(L)'
;MLDQYFRWRRVCADVLASPAGPYLEDLTTALVRQGFGRWEVRQRVHGAAHFSLFRSGKGVSLQAVHEDLIPAFRAHLRTCRCARWLRHGRHADVGAVAGARALVAHLRHIAVVTSPAPVPATPDRPPLVQRFHLWMLEQRGLQDKTVQSYDRVIDDVLQTLGDRPRDYTAAAIRECVIQRTGGRSRAQGKCVLTSMRHFLRFLIADGSCRPGLDGAVPTIAMWRLSALPRYLPATDVDRILAACHRSTPVGLRDRAVLLLLARLGLRAGDIRALAMGDVDWQQASVRVAGKSRTQVRLPLTQEVGHALVDYLTRGRPPAETDRVFVRMAAPWRQLGTAAVSGLVARAIARAGVTAPCRGAHVLRHSAATEMLRQGATLDQIGAVLRHRYMDTTALYAKVDVPRLQAIALPWPEVMPC
;
A
#
# COMPACT_ATOMS: atom_id res chain seq x y z
N MET A 1 -29.68 -14.34 15.64
CA MET A 1 -28.23 -14.47 15.24
C MET A 1 -27.29 -13.98 16.34
N LEU A 2 -27.58 -12.87 17.00
CA LEU A 2 -26.72 -12.28 18.06
C LEU A 2 -26.57 -13.18 19.30
N ASP A 3 -27.56 -13.96 19.66
CA ASP A 3 -27.59 -14.89 20.80
C ASP A 3 -26.38 -15.85 20.82
N GLN A 4 -25.94 -16.32 19.66
CA GLN A 4 -24.78 -17.22 19.56
C GLN A 4 -23.42 -16.53 19.91
N TYR A 5 -23.35 -15.20 19.90
CA TYR A 5 -22.13 -14.44 20.22
C TYR A 5 -22.02 -14.07 21.69
N PHE A 6 -23.13 -14.07 22.46
CA PHE A 6 -23.17 -13.71 23.86
C PHE A 6 -23.50 -14.93 24.73
N ARG A 7 -22.65 -15.21 25.72
CA ARG A 7 -22.82 -16.34 26.64
C ARG A 7 -24.07 -16.20 27.53
N TRP A 8 -24.41 -14.94 27.87
CA TRP A 8 -25.49 -14.63 28.81
C TRP A 8 -26.65 -13.98 28.07
N ARG A 9 -27.83 -14.59 28.12
CA ARG A 9 -29.08 -14.07 27.50
C ARG A 9 -29.36 -12.62 27.93
N ARG A 10 -29.13 -12.29 29.22
CA ARG A 10 -29.32 -10.94 29.74
C ARG A 10 -28.42 -9.91 29.03
N VAL A 11 -27.16 -10.22 28.82
CA VAL A 11 -26.24 -9.31 28.12
C VAL A 11 -26.68 -9.14 26.65
N CYS A 12 -27.16 -10.19 26.03
CA CYS A 12 -27.70 -10.10 24.66
C CYS A 12 -28.93 -9.17 24.62
N ALA A 13 -29.85 -9.33 25.57
CA ALA A 13 -31.02 -8.45 25.70
C ALA A 13 -30.61 -6.98 25.94
N ASP A 14 -29.66 -6.73 26.83
CA ASP A 14 -29.15 -5.39 27.12
C ASP A 14 -28.49 -4.74 25.88
N VAL A 15 -27.74 -5.52 25.08
CA VAL A 15 -27.13 -5.09 23.81
C VAL A 15 -28.22 -4.72 22.79
N LEU A 16 -29.25 -5.55 22.66
CA LEU A 16 -30.38 -5.29 21.78
C LEU A 16 -31.27 -4.12 22.24
N ALA A 17 -31.35 -3.87 23.53
CA ALA A 17 -32.06 -2.72 24.08
C ALA A 17 -31.28 -1.38 23.90
N SER A 18 -30.05 -1.43 23.41
CA SER A 18 -29.28 -0.21 23.11
C SER A 18 -29.87 0.55 21.89
N PRO A 19 -29.63 1.86 21.75
CA PRO A 19 -30.13 2.62 20.59
C PRO A 19 -29.69 2.06 19.24
N ALA A 20 -28.57 1.33 19.17
CA ALA A 20 -28.11 0.63 17.96
C ALA A 20 -28.81 -0.72 17.77
N GLY A 21 -29.58 -1.23 18.74
CA GLY A 21 -30.19 -2.56 18.74
C GLY A 21 -30.82 -2.98 17.42
N PRO A 22 -31.69 -2.17 16.78
CA PRO A 22 -32.33 -2.50 15.51
C PRO A 22 -31.35 -2.81 14.35
N TYR A 23 -30.09 -2.33 14.44
CA TYR A 23 -29.08 -2.45 13.38
C TYR A 23 -27.99 -3.49 13.70
N LEU A 24 -27.97 -4.05 14.92
CA LEU A 24 -26.86 -4.91 15.36
C LEU A 24 -26.87 -6.29 14.72
N GLU A 25 -28.01 -6.82 14.31
CA GLU A 25 -28.07 -8.10 13.61
C GLU A 25 -27.49 -7.98 12.19
N ASP A 26 -27.87 -6.93 11.48
CA ASP A 26 -27.33 -6.64 10.15
C ASP A 26 -25.84 -6.32 10.21
N LEU A 27 -25.42 -5.53 11.20
CA LEU A 27 -24.00 -5.26 11.45
C LEU A 27 -23.25 -6.57 11.74
N THR A 28 -23.82 -7.48 12.53
CA THR A 28 -23.22 -8.79 12.82
C THR A 28 -23.02 -9.59 11.54
N THR A 29 -24.06 -9.66 10.71
CA THR A 29 -24.02 -10.32 9.41
C THR A 29 -22.94 -9.74 8.51
N ALA A 30 -22.87 -8.41 8.44
CA ALA A 30 -21.84 -7.71 7.66
C ALA A 30 -20.41 -8.00 8.17
N LEU A 31 -20.20 -8.07 9.48
CA LEU A 31 -18.91 -8.41 10.08
C LEU A 31 -18.49 -9.85 9.78
N VAL A 32 -19.43 -10.79 9.84
CA VAL A 32 -19.18 -12.20 9.48
C VAL A 32 -18.81 -12.33 8.01
N ARG A 33 -19.52 -11.66 7.11
CA ARG A 33 -19.19 -11.62 5.67
C ARG A 33 -17.81 -11.01 5.39
N GLN A 34 -17.37 -10.09 6.24
CA GLN A 34 -16.03 -9.52 6.18
C GLN A 34 -14.93 -10.44 6.74
N GLY A 35 -15.31 -11.60 7.30
CA GLY A 35 -14.38 -12.63 7.79
C GLY A 35 -13.92 -12.45 9.23
N PHE A 36 -14.58 -11.62 10.03
CA PHE A 36 -14.23 -11.49 11.44
C PHE A 36 -14.60 -12.75 12.21
N GLY A 37 -13.67 -13.21 13.06
CA GLY A 37 -13.89 -14.35 13.94
C GLY A 37 -14.93 -14.05 15.04
N ARG A 38 -15.50 -15.11 15.64
CA ARG A 38 -16.57 -15.02 16.65
C ARG A 38 -16.24 -14.01 17.77
N TRP A 39 -15.01 -14.05 18.29
CA TRP A 39 -14.59 -13.15 19.35
C TRP A 39 -14.52 -11.69 18.86
N GLU A 40 -14.00 -11.46 17.67
CA GLU A 40 -13.89 -10.13 17.09
C GLU A 40 -15.26 -9.52 16.76
N VAL A 41 -16.19 -10.31 16.23
CA VAL A 41 -17.59 -9.91 15.99
C VAL A 41 -18.22 -9.49 17.32
N ARG A 42 -18.11 -10.33 18.36
CA ARG A 42 -18.63 -10.01 19.70
C ARG A 42 -18.07 -8.68 20.22
N GLN A 43 -16.77 -8.47 20.14
CA GLN A 43 -16.13 -7.24 20.62
C GLN A 43 -16.64 -6.00 19.86
N ARG A 44 -16.80 -6.10 18.54
CA ARG A 44 -17.30 -4.99 17.72
C ARG A 44 -18.77 -4.70 17.98
N VAL A 45 -19.61 -5.70 18.07
CA VAL A 45 -21.04 -5.54 18.38
C VAL A 45 -21.23 -4.91 19.76
N HIS A 46 -20.48 -5.41 20.75
CA HIS A 46 -20.49 -4.87 22.09
C HIS A 46 -20.00 -3.40 22.13
N GLY A 47 -18.93 -3.10 21.40
CA GLY A 47 -18.42 -1.72 21.25
C GLY A 47 -19.41 -0.80 20.53
N ALA A 48 -20.13 -1.30 19.53
CA ALA A 48 -21.19 -0.58 18.83
C ALA A 48 -22.36 -0.23 19.75
N ALA A 49 -22.82 -1.18 20.57
CA ALA A 49 -23.85 -0.94 21.58
C ALA A 49 -23.40 0.11 22.61
N HIS A 50 -22.18 -0.02 23.14
CA HIS A 50 -21.63 0.95 24.08
C HIS A 50 -21.50 2.36 23.48
N PHE A 51 -21.02 2.46 22.25
CA PHE A 51 -20.92 3.74 21.56
C PHE A 51 -22.29 4.39 21.34
N SER A 52 -23.31 3.60 21.00
CA SER A 52 -24.68 4.10 20.80
C SER A 52 -25.28 4.67 22.10
N LEU A 53 -25.03 4.04 23.24
CA LEU A 53 -25.42 4.55 24.55
C LEU A 53 -24.65 5.80 24.98
N PHE A 54 -23.31 5.81 24.80
CA PHE A 54 -22.48 6.99 25.04
C PHE A 54 -22.98 8.21 24.27
N ARG A 55 -23.33 8.01 23.01
CA ARG A 55 -23.85 9.07 22.14
C ARG A 55 -25.23 9.54 22.58
N SER A 56 -26.14 8.60 22.88
CA SER A 56 -27.49 8.92 23.39
C SER A 56 -27.41 9.79 24.66
N GLY A 57 -26.49 9.48 25.58
CA GLY A 57 -26.22 10.28 26.76
C GLY A 57 -25.69 11.68 26.47
N LYS A 58 -25.27 11.98 25.22
CA LYS A 58 -24.87 13.31 24.72
C LYS A 58 -25.96 14.01 23.91
N GLY A 59 -27.17 13.44 23.81
CA GLY A 59 -28.28 14.00 23.07
C GLY A 59 -28.14 13.94 21.53
N VAL A 60 -27.19 13.16 21.00
CA VAL A 60 -26.93 13.06 19.54
C VAL A 60 -27.79 11.94 18.96
N SER A 61 -28.58 12.15 17.89
CA SER A 61 -29.39 11.13 17.22
C SER A 61 -28.54 10.16 16.38
N LEU A 62 -29.05 8.92 16.09
CA LEU A 62 -28.30 7.96 15.25
C LEU A 62 -28.07 8.48 13.82
N GLN A 63 -28.99 9.26 13.30
CA GLN A 63 -28.90 9.87 11.98
C GLN A 63 -27.79 10.93 11.89
N ALA A 64 -27.45 11.55 13.03
CA ALA A 64 -26.42 12.60 13.14
C ALA A 64 -25.08 12.07 13.67
N VAL A 65 -24.84 10.76 13.61
CA VAL A 65 -23.59 10.17 14.08
C VAL A 65 -22.45 10.43 13.08
N HIS A 66 -21.35 11.00 13.60
CA HIS A 66 -20.11 11.23 12.88
C HIS A 66 -18.92 10.54 13.54
N GLU A 67 -17.88 10.30 12.75
CA GLU A 67 -16.59 9.78 13.23
C GLU A 67 -15.93 10.68 14.26
N ASP A 68 -16.25 11.98 14.29
CA ASP A 68 -15.71 12.98 15.23
C ASP A 68 -16.05 12.68 16.68
N LEU A 69 -17.09 11.89 16.93
CA LEU A 69 -17.43 11.42 18.27
C LEU A 69 -16.52 10.28 18.76
N ILE A 70 -15.76 9.64 17.89
CA ILE A 70 -14.92 8.48 18.23
C ILE A 70 -13.76 8.86 19.16
N PRO A 71 -13.05 9.98 18.97
CA PRO A 71 -12.03 10.44 19.94
C PRO A 71 -12.61 10.66 21.34
N ALA A 72 -13.78 11.30 21.44
CA ALA A 72 -14.47 11.52 22.72
C ALA A 72 -14.94 10.20 23.36
N PHE A 73 -15.42 9.26 22.57
CA PHE A 73 -15.75 7.91 23.03
C PHE A 73 -14.51 7.16 23.53
N ARG A 74 -13.37 7.27 22.84
CA ARG A 74 -12.11 6.68 23.29
C ARG A 74 -11.65 7.26 24.63
N ALA A 75 -11.82 8.56 24.84
CA ALA A 75 -11.53 9.19 26.15
C ALA A 75 -12.48 8.67 27.23
N HIS A 76 -13.79 8.56 26.93
CA HIS A 76 -14.78 8.00 27.82
C HIS A 76 -14.45 6.55 28.27
N LEU A 77 -13.94 5.69 27.37
CA LEU A 77 -13.59 4.30 27.71
C LEU A 77 -12.56 4.20 28.83
N ARG A 78 -11.67 5.20 28.99
CA ARG A 78 -10.64 5.21 30.03
C ARG A 78 -11.20 5.45 31.45
N THR A 79 -12.30 6.18 31.56
CA THR A 79 -12.94 6.59 32.83
C THR A 79 -14.37 6.08 32.93
N CYS A 80 -14.76 5.10 32.10
CA CYS A 80 -16.12 4.63 31.96
C CYS A 80 -16.69 4.07 33.27
N ARG A 81 -17.81 4.66 33.75
CA ARG A 81 -18.63 4.19 34.89
C ARG A 81 -19.95 3.55 34.44
N CYS A 82 -20.08 3.23 33.15
CA CYS A 82 -21.29 2.61 32.60
C CYS A 82 -21.57 1.24 33.23
N ALA A 83 -22.74 0.66 32.90
CA ALA A 83 -23.17 -0.64 33.39
C ALA A 83 -22.07 -1.71 33.22
N ARG A 84 -21.98 -2.64 34.18
CA ARG A 84 -20.88 -3.64 34.23
C ARG A 84 -20.72 -4.41 32.93
N TRP A 85 -21.78 -4.69 32.21
CA TRP A 85 -21.77 -5.41 30.95
C TRP A 85 -21.16 -4.60 29.79
N LEU A 86 -21.10 -3.25 29.90
CA LEU A 86 -20.45 -2.36 28.94
C LEU A 86 -18.95 -2.20 29.18
N ARG A 87 -18.45 -2.59 30.37
CA ARG A 87 -17.05 -2.39 30.71
C ARG A 87 -16.16 -3.35 29.91
N HIS A 88 -15.17 -2.78 29.26
CA HIS A 88 -14.17 -3.53 28.55
C HIS A 88 -12.96 -3.78 29.48
N GLY A 89 -12.31 -4.94 29.36
CA GLY A 89 -11.04 -5.20 30.04
C GLY A 89 -9.93 -4.27 29.53
N ARG A 90 -8.83 -4.17 30.25
CA ARG A 90 -7.71 -3.20 30.00
C ARG A 90 -7.17 -3.12 28.57
N HIS A 91 -7.41 -4.13 27.73
CA HIS A 91 -6.98 -4.18 26.33
C HIS A 91 -8.12 -4.11 25.31
N ALA A 92 -9.36 -3.88 25.75
CA ALA A 92 -10.54 -3.96 24.89
C ALA A 92 -10.93 -2.61 24.24
N ASP A 93 -10.23 -1.52 24.55
CA ASP A 93 -10.48 -0.20 23.97
C ASP A 93 -10.39 -0.23 22.44
N VAL A 94 -9.44 -1.01 21.89
CA VAL A 94 -9.27 -1.17 20.45
C VAL A 94 -10.50 -1.82 19.81
N GLY A 95 -11.03 -2.86 20.46
CA GLY A 95 -12.24 -3.57 20.01
C GLY A 95 -13.50 -2.70 20.08
N ALA A 96 -13.65 -1.93 21.16
CA ALA A 96 -14.78 -1.02 21.35
C ALA A 96 -14.77 0.12 20.34
N VAL A 97 -13.62 0.74 20.12
CA VAL A 97 -13.44 1.80 19.09
C VAL A 97 -13.65 1.22 17.68
N ALA A 98 -13.18 0.00 17.43
CA ALA A 98 -13.45 -0.68 16.17
C ALA A 98 -14.93 -0.95 15.95
N GLY A 99 -15.67 -1.29 17.02
CA GLY A 99 -17.12 -1.43 17.02
C GLY A 99 -17.85 -0.14 16.71
N ALA A 100 -17.44 0.97 17.35
CA ALA A 100 -17.98 2.30 17.05
C ALA A 100 -17.80 2.68 15.57
N ARG A 101 -16.61 2.47 15.02
CA ARG A 101 -16.33 2.71 13.60
C ARG A 101 -17.14 1.81 12.68
N ALA A 102 -17.28 0.52 13.04
CA ALA A 102 -18.07 -0.43 12.27
C ALA A 102 -19.54 -0.04 12.24
N LEU A 103 -20.10 0.41 13.37
CA LEU A 103 -21.49 0.88 13.43
C LEU A 103 -21.70 2.11 12.54
N VAL A 104 -20.85 3.14 12.65
CA VAL A 104 -20.97 4.36 11.83
C VAL A 104 -20.88 4.02 10.33
N ALA A 105 -19.93 3.18 9.94
CA ALA A 105 -19.78 2.74 8.56
C ALA A 105 -20.98 1.94 8.06
N HIS A 106 -21.54 1.08 8.91
CA HIS A 106 -22.73 0.27 8.58
C HIS A 106 -23.97 1.15 8.43
N LEU A 107 -24.23 2.05 9.39
CA LEU A 107 -25.38 2.98 9.34
C LEU A 107 -25.34 3.89 8.10
N ARG A 108 -24.13 4.27 7.66
CA ARG A 108 -23.95 5.02 6.42
C ARG A 108 -24.23 4.14 5.20
N HIS A 109 -23.78 2.91 5.20
CA HIS A 109 -24.01 1.95 4.12
C HIS A 109 -25.49 1.68 3.88
N ILE A 110 -26.30 1.60 4.94
CA ILE A 110 -27.77 1.42 4.87
C ILE A 110 -28.54 2.74 4.85
N ALA A 111 -27.86 3.86 4.57
CA ALA A 111 -28.41 5.21 4.43
C ALA A 111 -29.20 5.75 5.66
N VAL A 112 -28.98 5.20 6.85
CA VAL A 112 -29.51 5.76 8.11
C VAL A 112 -28.77 7.05 8.48
N VAL A 113 -27.46 7.09 8.26
CA VAL A 113 -26.62 8.28 8.36
C VAL A 113 -26.48 8.91 6.98
N THR A 114 -27.11 10.04 6.78
CA THR A 114 -27.12 10.76 5.49
C THR A 114 -25.90 11.67 5.31
N SER A 115 -25.21 11.98 6.39
CA SER A 115 -24.00 12.80 6.33
C SER A 115 -22.89 12.10 5.53
N PRO A 116 -22.27 12.79 4.55
CA PRO A 116 -21.17 12.20 3.81
C PRO A 116 -20.09 11.71 4.79
N ALA A 117 -19.40 10.62 4.42
CA ALA A 117 -18.21 10.23 5.17
C ALA A 117 -17.32 11.48 5.27
N PRO A 118 -16.77 11.79 6.43
CA PRO A 118 -15.76 12.83 6.48
C PRO A 118 -14.75 12.44 5.40
N VAL A 119 -14.54 13.33 4.46
CA VAL A 119 -13.35 13.28 3.62
C VAL A 119 -12.23 13.01 4.63
N PRO A 120 -11.46 11.92 4.50
CA PRO A 120 -10.45 11.59 5.50
C PRO A 120 -9.74 12.88 5.80
N ALA A 121 -9.89 13.37 7.05
CA ALA A 121 -9.35 14.65 7.44
C ALA A 121 -7.91 14.58 6.95
N THR A 122 -7.59 15.36 5.96
CA THR A 122 -6.20 15.56 5.58
C THR A 122 -5.54 15.79 6.91
N PRO A 123 -4.61 14.93 7.36
CA PRO A 123 -4.01 15.06 8.68
C PRO A 123 -3.78 16.54 8.87
N ASP A 124 -4.04 17.08 10.06
CA ASP A 124 -4.08 18.52 10.37
C ASP A 124 -2.81 19.19 9.83
N ARG A 125 -2.80 19.30 8.53
CA ARG A 125 -1.65 19.75 7.75
C ARG A 125 -1.67 21.26 7.73
N PRO A 126 -0.51 21.87 7.80
CA PRO A 126 -0.40 23.30 7.66
C PRO A 126 -1.19 23.77 6.42
N PRO A 127 -1.97 24.86 6.48
CA PRO A 127 -2.77 25.36 5.36
C PRO A 127 -1.96 25.52 4.06
N LEU A 128 -0.68 25.84 4.20
CA LEU A 128 0.25 25.97 3.08
C LEU A 128 0.50 24.64 2.36
N VAL A 129 0.59 23.52 3.10
CA VAL A 129 0.74 22.18 2.50
C VAL A 129 -0.56 21.73 1.83
N GLN A 130 -1.71 22.08 2.39
CA GLN A 130 -2.99 21.78 1.76
C GLN A 130 -3.15 22.50 0.41
N ARG A 131 -2.79 23.79 0.35
CA ARG A 131 -2.80 24.58 -0.91
C ARG A 131 -1.82 23.99 -1.94
N PHE A 132 -0.61 23.62 -1.51
CA PHE A 132 0.37 22.94 -2.35
C PHE A 132 -0.16 21.63 -2.89
N HIS A 133 -0.79 20.80 -2.05
CA HIS A 133 -1.42 19.53 -2.45
C HIS A 133 -2.44 19.74 -3.58
N LEU A 134 -3.39 20.65 -3.41
CA LEU A 134 -4.40 20.96 -4.42
C LEU A 134 -3.76 21.45 -5.71
N TRP A 135 -2.81 22.39 -5.62
CA TRP A 135 -2.09 22.90 -6.78
C TRP A 135 -1.37 21.79 -7.57
N MET A 136 -0.75 20.81 -6.88
CA MET A 136 -0.08 19.67 -7.52
C MET A 136 -1.07 18.75 -8.24
N LEU A 137 -2.26 18.56 -7.70
CA LEU A 137 -3.31 17.76 -8.35
C LEU A 137 -3.88 18.47 -9.58
N GLU A 138 -4.25 19.73 -9.43
CA GLU A 138 -4.99 20.50 -10.44
C GLU A 138 -4.08 21.01 -11.55
N GLN A 139 -2.96 21.65 -11.20
CA GLN A 139 -2.08 22.30 -12.18
C GLN A 139 -1.01 21.38 -12.75
N ARG A 140 -0.62 20.33 -12.02
CA ARG A 140 0.44 19.39 -12.45
C ARG A 140 -0.09 18.01 -12.82
N GLY A 141 -1.37 17.73 -12.59
CA GLY A 141 -2.02 16.47 -12.94
C GLY A 141 -1.37 15.23 -12.31
N LEU A 142 -0.71 15.38 -11.17
CA LEU A 142 -0.05 14.27 -10.49
C LEU A 142 -1.06 13.39 -9.77
N GLN A 143 -0.73 12.12 -9.62
CA GLN A 143 -1.55 11.21 -8.83
C GLN A 143 -1.43 11.57 -7.34
N ASP A 144 -2.56 11.57 -6.63
CA ASP A 144 -2.67 11.88 -5.20
C ASP A 144 -1.62 11.18 -4.34
N LYS A 145 -1.38 9.89 -4.57
CA LYS A 145 -0.33 9.13 -3.85
C LYS A 145 1.08 9.71 -4.02
N THR A 146 1.38 10.30 -5.19
CA THR A 146 2.67 10.97 -5.44
C THR A 146 2.72 12.27 -4.67
N VAL A 147 1.63 13.04 -4.70
CA VAL A 147 1.51 14.30 -3.98
C VAL A 147 1.61 14.07 -2.48
N GLN A 148 0.92 13.08 -1.91
CA GLN A 148 1.06 12.69 -0.50
C GLN A 148 2.50 12.36 -0.09
N SER A 149 3.31 11.84 -1.02
CA SER A 149 4.74 11.62 -0.75
C SER A 149 5.52 12.93 -0.68
N TYR A 150 5.14 13.92 -1.49
CA TYR A 150 5.73 15.26 -1.45
C TYR A 150 5.29 16.03 -0.21
N ASP A 151 4.02 15.97 0.14
CA ASP A 151 3.47 16.62 1.33
C ASP A 151 4.24 16.26 2.59
N ARG A 152 4.54 14.96 2.80
CA ARG A 152 5.32 14.53 3.98
C ARG A 152 6.71 15.17 4.03
N VAL A 153 7.32 15.37 2.87
CA VAL A 153 8.61 16.06 2.79
C VAL A 153 8.44 17.54 3.13
N ILE A 154 7.36 18.15 2.66
CA ILE A 154 7.10 19.57 2.90
C ILE A 154 6.67 19.82 4.35
N ASP A 155 5.89 18.94 4.96
CA ASP A 155 5.59 18.98 6.40
C ASP A 155 6.90 19.04 7.22
N ASP A 156 7.87 18.17 6.90
CA ASP A 156 9.20 18.18 7.51
C ASP A 156 9.98 19.47 7.21
N VAL A 157 9.90 20.01 5.99
CA VAL A 157 10.58 21.24 5.56
C VAL A 157 10.06 22.45 6.32
N LEU A 158 8.74 22.57 6.49
CA LEU A 158 8.11 23.67 7.22
C LEU A 158 8.53 23.72 8.70
N GLN A 159 8.85 22.58 9.31
CA GLN A 159 9.41 22.54 10.66
C GLN A 159 10.78 23.24 10.75
N THR A 160 11.53 23.30 9.64
CA THR A 160 12.87 23.91 9.59
C THR A 160 12.82 25.34 9.06
N LEU A 161 12.08 25.60 7.99
CA LEU A 161 12.00 26.91 7.33
C LEU A 161 10.91 27.81 7.88
N GLY A 162 9.96 27.25 8.67
CA GLY A 162 8.77 27.98 9.12
C GLY A 162 7.69 28.11 8.06
N ASP A 163 6.60 28.76 8.41
CA ASP A 163 5.38 28.92 7.61
C ASP A 163 5.29 30.27 6.88
N ARG A 164 6.39 31.07 6.91
CA ARG A 164 6.47 32.39 6.28
C ARG A 164 7.37 32.38 5.03
N PRO A 165 6.84 32.02 3.85
CA PRO A 165 7.65 31.88 2.63
C PRO A 165 8.35 33.15 2.18
N ARG A 166 7.85 34.33 2.58
CA ARG A 166 8.47 35.63 2.26
C ARG A 166 9.88 35.80 2.89
N ASP A 167 10.10 35.08 3.99
CA ASP A 167 11.37 35.14 4.74
C ASP A 167 12.40 34.11 4.23
N TYR A 168 12.02 33.27 3.26
CA TYR A 168 12.93 32.26 2.73
C TYR A 168 14.09 32.88 1.96
N THR A 169 15.29 32.44 2.29
CA THR A 169 16.53 32.82 1.61
C THR A 169 17.16 31.62 0.91
N ALA A 170 17.98 31.87 -0.11
CA ALA A 170 18.71 30.82 -0.80
C ALA A 170 19.66 30.04 0.15
N ALA A 171 20.20 30.70 1.16
CA ALA A 171 21.06 30.08 2.17
C ALA A 171 20.25 29.12 3.06
N ALA A 172 19.11 29.57 3.60
CA ALA A 172 18.24 28.75 4.44
C ALA A 172 17.70 27.51 3.68
N ILE A 173 17.32 27.68 2.41
CA ILE A 173 16.88 26.57 1.55
C ILE A 173 17.99 25.55 1.36
N ARG A 174 19.20 25.96 1.04
CA ARG A 174 20.35 25.06 0.88
C ARG A 174 20.67 24.31 2.16
N GLU A 175 20.69 25.00 3.30
CA GLU A 175 20.93 24.39 4.61
C GLU A 175 19.88 23.34 4.94
N CYS A 176 18.59 23.68 4.80
CA CYS A 176 17.49 22.74 5.00
C CYS A 176 17.61 21.50 4.11
N VAL A 177 17.97 21.68 2.84
CA VAL A 177 18.16 20.57 1.90
C VAL A 177 19.33 19.67 2.31
N ILE A 178 20.48 20.25 2.70
CA ILE A 178 21.65 19.50 3.16
C ILE A 178 21.29 18.66 4.39
N GLN A 179 20.65 19.25 5.38
CA GLN A 179 20.19 18.56 6.59
C GLN A 179 19.22 17.41 6.26
N ARG A 180 18.26 17.65 5.36
CA ARG A 180 17.24 16.65 4.99
C ARG A 180 17.73 15.56 4.05
N THR A 181 18.83 15.77 3.35
CA THR A 181 19.44 14.75 2.46
C THR A 181 20.57 13.98 3.13
N GLY A 182 21.18 14.51 4.20
CA GLY A 182 22.21 13.85 4.97
C GLY A 182 21.80 12.47 5.48
N GLY A 183 22.63 11.46 5.28
CA GLY A 183 22.38 10.07 5.71
C GLY A 183 21.31 9.32 4.93
N ARG A 184 20.63 9.94 3.97
CA ARG A 184 19.60 9.30 3.14
C ARG A 184 20.20 8.70 1.86
N SER A 185 19.54 7.69 1.31
CA SER A 185 19.90 7.15 -0.01
C SER A 185 19.74 8.23 -1.11
N ARG A 186 20.50 8.10 -2.20
CA ARG A 186 20.40 9.03 -3.35
C ARG A 186 18.97 9.19 -3.88
N ALA A 187 18.19 8.09 -3.91
CA ALA A 187 16.80 8.12 -4.36
C ALA A 187 15.89 8.91 -3.39
N GLN A 188 16.09 8.77 -2.09
CA GLN A 188 15.37 9.55 -1.08
C GLN A 188 15.77 11.02 -1.13
N GLY A 189 17.08 11.32 -1.26
CA GLY A 189 17.56 12.68 -1.46
C GLY A 189 16.95 13.33 -2.70
N LYS A 190 16.89 12.61 -3.83
CA LYS A 190 16.22 13.11 -5.04
C LYS A 190 14.73 13.42 -4.81
N CYS A 191 14.05 12.60 -4.03
CA CYS A 191 12.64 12.86 -3.67
C CYS A 191 12.53 14.19 -2.90
N VAL A 192 13.38 14.43 -1.91
CA VAL A 192 13.43 15.68 -1.14
C VAL A 192 13.65 16.89 -2.07
N LEU A 193 14.66 16.82 -2.94
CA LEU A 193 14.96 17.91 -3.89
C LEU A 193 13.82 18.18 -4.86
N THR A 194 13.19 17.14 -5.37
CA THR A 194 12.06 17.26 -6.30
C THR A 194 10.86 17.89 -5.59
N SER A 195 10.52 17.44 -4.38
CA SER A 195 9.44 18.00 -3.58
C SER A 195 9.68 19.48 -3.26
N MET A 196 10.91 19.82 -2.85
CA MET A 196 11.29 21.21 -2.56
C MET A 196 11.16 22.11 -3.78
N ARG A 197 11.65 21.69 -4.96
CA ARG A 197 11.49 22.49 -6.19
C ARG A 197 10.04 22.69 -6.57
N HIS A 198 9.21 21.67 -6.47
CA HIS A 198 7.78 21.82 -6.75
C HIS A 198 7.11 22.76 -5.74
N PHE A 199 7.47 22.67 -4.48
CA PHE A 199 6.94 23.54 -3.45
C PHE A 199 7.35 25.02 -3.67
N LEU A 200 8.62 25.28 -3.93
CA LEU A 200 9.08 26.65 -4.23
C LEU A 200 8.42 27.21 -5.50
N ARG A 201 8.26 26.40 -6.55
CA ARG A 201 7.54 26.83 -7.76
C ARG A 201 6.07 27.13 -7.48
N PHE A 202 5.43 26.36 -6.62
CA PHE A 202 4.08 26.69 -6.14
C PHE A 202 4.08 28.05 -5.42
N LEU A 203 4.98 28.27 -4.47
CA LEU A 203 5.06 29.52 -3.71
C LEU A 203 5.35 30.74 -4.59
N ILE A 204 6.20 30.58 -5.61
CA ILE A 204 6.49 31.63 -6.60
C ILE A 204 5.24 31.93 -7.43
N ALA A 205 4.55 30.91 -7.93
CA ALA A 205 3.32 31.07 -8.70
C ALA A 205 2.18 31.68 -7.87
N ASP A 206 2.15 31.41 -6.58
CA ASP A 206 1.19 31.96 -5.61
C ASP A 206 1.56 33.41 -5.16
N GLY A 207 2.72 33.93 -5.55
CA GLY A 207 3.20 35.25 -5.11
C GLY A 207 3.67 35.31 -3.64
N SER A 208 3.75 34.17 -2.97
CA SER A 208 4.14 34.05 -1.56
C SER A 208 5.64 34.04 -1.33
N CYS A 209 6.45 33.86 -2.39
CA CYS A 209 7.89 33.70 -2.34
C CYS A 209 8.57 34.48 -3.46
N ARG A 210 9.83 34.90 -3.23
CA ARG A 210 10.62 35.62 -4.25
C ARG A 210 10.91 34.73 -5.46
N PRO A 211 10.83 35.24 -6.69
CA PRO A 211 11.23 34.51 -7.90
C PRO A 211 12.70 34.04 -7.82
N GLY A 212 12.99 32.90 -8.45
CA GLY A 212 14.34 32.34 -8.56
C GLY A 212 14.84 31.50 -7.38
N LEU A 213 14.09 31.44 -6.26
CA LEU A 213 14.49 30.62 -5.09
C LEU A 213 14.45 29.11 -5.37
N ASP A 214 13.68 28.64 -6.36
CA ASP A 214 13.69 27.24 -6.80
C ASP A 214 15.05 26.82 -7.39
N GLY A 215 15.85 27.78 -7.94
CA GLY A 215 17.23 27.59 -8.36
C GLY A 215 18.22 27.36 -7.21
N ALA A 216 17.88 27.75 -5.98
CA ALA A 216 18.72 27.49 -4.81
C ALA A 216 18.77 26.01 -4.40
N VAL A 217 17.82 25.19 -4.89
CA VAL A 217 17.79 23.74 -4.59
C VAL A 217 18.85 23.02 -5.44
N PRO A 218 19.87 22.40 -4.82
CA PRO A 218 20.94 21.72 -5.55
C PRO A 218 20.41 20.52 -6.33
N THR A 219 21.18 20.07 -7.32
CA THR A 219 20.90 18.83 -8.05
C THR A 219 21.81 17.71 -7.54
N ILE A 220 21.25 16.53 -7.31
CA ILE A 220 22.05 15.32 -7.11
C ILE A 220 22.29 14.69 -8.48
N ALA A 221 23.53 14.57 -8.87
CA ALA A 221 23.89 13.84 -10.08
C ALA A 221 23.47 12.38 -9.93
N MET A 222 22.55 11.97 -10.77
CA MET A 222 22.15 10.56 -10.91
C MET A 222 22.47 10.13 -12.34
N TRP A 223 23.63 9.52 -12.48
CA TRP A 223 24.01 8.95 -13.76
C TRP A 223 23.03 7.83 -14.10
N ARG A 224 22.33 7.98 -15.20
CA ARG A 224 21.50 6.91 -15.76
C ARG A 224 22.36 5.67 -15.93
N LEU A 225 21.82 4.53 -15.56
CA LEU A 225 22.50 3.26 -15.68
C LEU A 225 23.78 3.08 -14.82
N SER A 226 24.07 3.93 -13.84
CA SER A 226 25.26 3.77 -12.98
C SER A 226 25.21 2.52 -12.09
N ALA A 227 23.99 2.05 -11.73
CA ALA A 227 23.81 0.89 -10.89
C ALA A 227 23.55 -0.37 -11.70
N LEU A 228 24.02 -1.52 -11.22
CA LEU A 228 23.63 -2.83 -11.73
C LEU A 228 22.21 -3.19 -11.27
N PRO A 229 21.44 -3.95 -12.05
CA PRO A 229 20.16 -4.46 -11.58
C PRO A 229 20.35 -5.36 -10.37
N ARG A 230 19.53 -5.15 -9.35
CA ARG A 230 19.52 -5.95 -8.13
C ARG A 230 18.63 -7.17 -8.34
N TYR A 231 19.19 -8.29 -8.73
CA TYR A 231 18.47 -9.53 -9.01
C TYR A 231 18.96 -10.66 -8.10
N LEU A 232 18.22 -11.77 -8.09
CA LEU A 232 18.57 -13.04 -7.47
C LEU A 232 18.90 -14.08 -8.55
N PRO A 233 19.85 -14.96 -8.32
CA PRO A 233 20.05 -16.14 -9.17
C PRO A 233 18.77 -16.98 -9.28
N ALA A 234 18.59 -17.71 -10.39
CA ALA A 234 17.43 -18.57 -10.60
C ALA A 234 17.25 -19.60 -9.48
N THR A 235 18.34 -20.20 -9.02
CA THR A 235 18.37 -21.15 -7.90
C THR A 235 17.82 -20.58 -6.60
N ASP A 236 18.12 -19.29 -6.29
CA ASP A 236 17.60 -18.63 -5.11
C ASP A 236 16.12 -18.27 -5.27
N VAL A 237 15.69 -17.89 -6.47
CA VAL A 237 14.26 -17.70 -6.77
C VAL A 237 13.49 -19.00 -6.57
N ASP A 238 14.00 -20.12 -7.05
CA ASP A 238 13.38 -21.45 -6.87
C ASP A 238 13.33 -21.86 -5.41
N ARG A 239 14.38 -21.61 -4.62
CA ARG A 239 14.37 -21.80 -3.15
C ARG A 239 13.28 -20.98 -2.47
N ILE A 240 13.10 -19.72 -2.87
CA ILE A 240 12.05 -18.86 -2.32
C ILE A 240 10.64 -19.41 -2.67
N LEU A 241 10.45 -19.89 -3.89
CA LEU A 241 9.20 -20.51 -4.32
C LEU A 241 8.93 -21.84 -3.59
N ALA A 242 9.95 -22.65 -3.38
CA ALA A 242 9.86 -23.92 -2.67
C ALA A 242 9.54 -23.73 -1.18
N ALA A 243 10.00 -22.64 -0.56
CA ALA A 243 9.74 -22.32 0.85
C ALA A 243 8.28 -21.92 1.15
N CYS A 244 7.39 -21.92 0.16
CA CYS A 244 5.97 -21.66 0.37
C CYS A 244 5.22 -22.91 0.81
N HIS A 245 4.52 -22.86 1.94
CA HIS A 245 3.68 -23.95 2.43
C HIS A 245 2.42 -24.11 1.54
N ARG A 246 2.34 -25.17 0.76
CA ARG A 246 1.20 -25.45 -0.13
C ARG A 246 -0.05 -26.00 0.59
N SER A 247 0.06 -26.33 1.86
CA SER A 247 -1.05 -26.84 2.69
C SER A 247 -1.88 -25.74 3.36
N THR A 248 -1.43 -24.49 3.34
CA THR A 248 -2.11 -23.40 4.02
C THR A 248 -2.67 -22.37 3.03
N PRO A 249 -3.86 -21.78 3.30
CA PRO A 249 -4.42 -20.72 2.47
C PRO A 249 -3.46 -19.53 2.23
N VAL A 250 -2.71 -19.13 3.27
CA VAL A 250 -1.68 -18.09 3.18
C VAL A 250 -0.58 -18.51 2.22
N GLY A 251 -0.10 -19.74 2.33
CA GLY A 251 0.99 -20.25 1.49
C GLY A 251 0.58 -20.40 0.03
N LEU A 252 -0.66 -20.84 -0.26
CA LEU A 252 -1.21 -20.89 -1.62
C LEU A 252 -1.25 -19.50 -2.26
N ARG A 253 -1.77 -18.50 -1.51
CA ARG A 253 -1.76 -17.10 -1.97
C ARG A 253 -0.35 -16.61 -2.24
N ASP A 254 0.54 -16.80 -1.27
CA ASP A 254 1.91 -16.29 -1.33
C ASP A 254 2.66 -16.90 -2.51
N ARG A 255 2.49 -18.21 -2.77
CA ARG A 255 3.07 -18.88 -3.92
C ARG A 255 2.57 -18.31 -5.25
N ALA A 256 1.26 -18.12 -5.42
CA ALA A 256 0.68 -17.54 -6.63
C ALA A 256 1.22 -16.14 -6.90
N VAL A 257 1.30 -15.29 -5.85
CA VAL A 257 1.87 -13.95 -5.95
C VAL A 257 3.36 -13.99 -6.34
N LEU A 258 4.16 -14.85 -5.70
CA LEU A 258 5.58 -14.95 -5.98
C LEU A 258 5.85 -15.42 -7.41
N LEU A 259 5.07 -16.40 -7.91
CA LEU A 259 5.18 -16.87 -9.29
C LEU A 259 4.84 -15.80 -10.32
N LEU A 260 3.78 -15.03 -10.11
CA LEU A 260 3.43 -13.90 -10.97
C LEU A 260 4.54 -12.84 -11.00
N LEU A 261 5.19 -12.57 -9.86
CA LEU A 261 6.31 -11.64 -9.79
C LEU A 261 7.57 -12.19 -10.45
N ALA A 262 7.90 -13.47 -10.21
CA ALA A 262 9.16 -14.09 -10.62
C ALA A 262 9.13 -14.62 -12.09
N ARG A 263 8.00 -15.11 -12.59
CA ARG A 263 7.89 -15.67 -13.94
C ARG A 263 7.38 -14.65 -14.96
N LEU A 264 6.37 -13.85 -14.58
CA LEU A 264 5.78 -12.85 -15.47
C LEU A 264 6.30 -11.42 -15.22
N GLY A 265 7.17 -11.23 -14.25
CA GLY A 265 7.76 -9.94 -13.93
C GLY A 265 6.73 -8.86 -13.54
N LEU A 266 5.57 -9.21 -12.97
CA LEU A 266 4.54 -8.26 -12.59
C LEU A 266 5.03 -7.29 -11.52
N ARG A 267 4.46 -6.09 -11.48
CA ARG A 267 4.69 -5.13 -10.39
C ARG A 267 3.77 -5.43 -9.21
N ALA A 268 4.16 -5.05 -8.01
CA ALA A 268 3.27 -5.14 -6.83
C ALA A 268 1.92 -4.42 -7.04
N GLY A 269 1.91 -3.35 -7.84
CA GLY A 269 0.70 -2.65 -8.22
C GLY A 269 -0.21 -3.48 -9.14
N ASP A 270 0.37 -4.27 -10.02
CA ASP A 270 -0.36 -5.16 -10.92
C ASP A 270 -1.02 -6.30 -10.13
N ILE A 271 -0.25 -6.92 -9.21
CA ILE A 271 -0.79 -7.94 -8.28
C ILE A 271 -1.98 -7.38 -7.50
N ARG A 272 -1.84 -6.16 -6.97
CA ARG A 272 -2.95 -5.50 -6.25
C ARG A 272 -4.17 -5.32 -7.15
N ALA A 273 -3.98 -4.87 -8.38
CA ALA A 273 -5.06 -4.48 -9.28
C ALA A 273 -5.75 -5.67 -9.97
N LEU A 274 -5.12 -6.84 -10.00
CA LEU A 274 -5.59 -8.01 -10.74
C LEU A 274 -6.99 -8.43 -10.28
N ALA A 275 -7.93 -8.44 -11.23
CA ALA A 275 -9.31 -8.87 -11.04
C ALA A 275 -9.56 -10.28 -11.59
N MET A 276 -10.64 -10.93 -11.18
CA MET A 276 -11.02 -12.26 -11.66
C MET A 276 -11.21 -12.28 -13.18
N GLY A 277 -11.85 -11.23 -13.74
CA GLY A 277 -12.05 -11.10 -15.20
C GLY A 277 -10.81 -10.74 -16.00
N ASP A 278 -9.65 -10.55 -15.36
CA ASP A 278 -8.39 -10.34 -16.05
C ASP A 278 -7.67 -11.65 -16.39
N VAL A 279 -8.10 -12.77 -15.83
CA VAL A 279 -7.55 -14.10 -16.10
C VAL A 279 -8.41 -14.79 -17.15
N ASP A 280 -7.84 -15.01 -18.33
CA ASP A 280 -8.47 -15.75 -19.40
C ASP A 280 -7.95 -17.20 -19.37
N TRP A 281 -8.76 -18.08 -18.83
CA TRP A 281 -8.42 -19.50 -18.67
C TRP A 281 -8.39 -20.26 -20.00
N GLN A 282 -9.23 -19.85 -20.97
CA GLN A 282 -9.30 -20.50 -22.27
C GLN A 282 -8.07 -20.17 -23.11
N GLN A 283 -7.65 -18.90 -23.08
CA GLN A 283 -6.48 -18.43 -23.82
C GLN A 283 -5.19 -18.56 -23.00
N ALA A 284 -5.24 -19.15 -21.80
CA ALA A 284 -4.12 -19.23 -20.88
C ALA A 284 -3.34 -17.90 -20.78
N SER A 285 -4.07 -16.80 -20.54
CA SER A 285 -3.48 -15.46 -20.53
C SER A 285 -3.98 -14.60 -19.36
N VAL A 286 -3.19 -13.62 -18.98
CA VAL A 286 -3.56 -12.62 -17.96
C VAL A 286 -3.44 -11.22 -18.56
N ARG A 287 -4.51 -10.44 -18.42
CA ARG A 287 -4.56 -9.04 -18.83
C ARG A 287 -4.03 -8.16 -17.70
N VAL A 288 -3.08 -7.30 -18.00
CA VAL A 288 -2.45 -6.42 -17.03
C VAL A 288 -2.42 -4.99 -17.56
N ALA A 289 -2.99 -4.06 -16.79
CA ALA A 289 -2.92 -2.64 -17.10
C ALA A 289 -1.61 -2.03 -16.60
N GLY A 290 -0.85 -1.39 -17.49
CA GLY A 290 0.35 -0.63 -17.13
C GLY A 290 0.04 0.73 -16.51
N LYS A 291 1.06 1.44 -15.98
CA LYS A 291 0.94 2.84 -15.52
C LYS A 291 0.45 3.79 -16.63
N SER A 292 0.65 3.44 -17.88
CA SER A 292 0.26 4.21 -19.06
C SER A 292 -1.15 3.90 -19.57
N ARG A 293 -1.98 3.18 -18.79
CA ARG A 293 -3.31 2.67 -19.20
C ARG A 293 -3.27 1.68 -20.38
N THR A 294 -2.11 1.38 -20.95
CA THR A 294 -1.97 0.37 -22.00
C THR A 294 -2.18 -1.00 -21.37
N GLN A 295 -3.15 -1.74 -21.89
CA GLN A 295 -3.42 -3.11 -21.47
C GLN A 295 -2.55 -4.06 -22.31
N VAL A 296 -1.90 -5.01 -21.63
CA VAL A 296 -1.09 -6.05 -22.26
C VAL A 296 -1.59 -7.40 -21.77
N ARG A 297 -1.70 -8.37 -22.68
CA ARG A 297 -1.94 -9.77 -22.34
C ARG A 297 -0.59 -10.48 -22.22
N LEU A 298 -0.37 -11.17 -21.11
CA LEU A 298 0.81 -12.00 -20.87
C LEU A 298 0.37 -13.46 -20.82
N PRO A 299 1.15 -14.40 -21.41
CA PRO A 299 0.83 -15.82 -21.33
C PRO A 299 0.97 -16.32 -19.89
N LEU A 300 0.04 -17.15 -19.47
CA LEU A 300 0.13 -17.89 -18.21
C LEU A 300 0.91 -19.19 -18.46
N THR A 301 2.05 -19.32 -17.79
CA THR A 301 2.72 -20.62 -17.76
C THR A 301 1.90 -21.61 -16.94
N GLN A 302 2.04 -22.90 -17.20
CA GLN A 302 1.33 -23.95 -16.48
C GLN A 302 1.54 -23.85 -14.96
N GLU A 303 2.78 -23.58 -14.52
CA GLU A 303 3.12 -23.41 -13.10
C GLU A 303 2.34 -22.26 -12.45
N VAL A 304 2.25 -21.12 -13.14
CA VAL A 304 1.49 -19.94 -12.66
C VAL A 304 0.00 -20.22 -12.63
N GLY A 305 -0.52 -20.82 -13.69
CA GLY A 305 -1.94 -21.19 -13.79
C GLY A 305 -2.38 -22.14 -12.68
N HIS A 306 -1.63 -23.21 -12.44
CA HIS A 306 -1.90 -24.15 -11.36
C HIS A 306 -1.89 -23.46 -9.99
N ALA A 307 -0.92 -22.59 -9.72
CA ALA A 307 -0.85 -21.89 -8.44
C ALA A 307 -2.02 -20.90 -8.24
N LEU A 308 -2.50 -20.27 -9.31
CA LEU A 308 -3.69 -19.43 -9.27
C LEU A 308 -4.94 -20.26 -8.97
N VAL A 309 -5.14 -21.38 -9.67
CA VAL A 309 -6.26 -22.31 -9.43
C VAL A 309 -6.24 -22.81 -7.99
N ASP A 310 -5.10 -23.30 -7.50
CA ASP A 310 -4.93 -23.75 -6.13
C ASP A 310 -5.31 -22.69 -5.09
N TYR A 311 -4.88 -21.45 -5.31
CA TYR A 311 -5.26 -20.36 -4.43
C TYR A 311 -6.74 -20.03 -4.51
N LEU A 312 -7.31 -19.92 -5.71
CA LEU A 312 -8.70 -19.54 -5.91
C LEU A 312 -9.68 -20.57 -5.36
N THR A 313 -9.36 -21.87 -5.50
CA THR A 313 -10.25 -22.96 -5.08
C THR A 313 -10.10 -23.34 -3.62
N ARG A 314 -8.87 -23.30 -3.08
CA ARG A 314 -8.56 -23.82 -1.74
C ARG A 314 -8.05 -22.77 -0.75
N GLY A 315 -7.59 -21.62 -1.23
CA GLY A 315 -6.90 -20.64 -0.39
C GLY A 315 -7.61 -19.30 -0.27
N ARG A 316 -8.36 -18.87 -1.27
CA ARG A 316 -8.98 -17.55 -1.26
C ARG A 316 -10.22 -17.52 -0.37
N PRO A 317 -10.27 -16.62 0.64
CA PRO A 317 -11.49 -16.47 1.42
C PRO A 317 -12.64 -15.91 0.56
N PRO A 318 -13.91 -16.14 0.94
CA PRO A 318 -15.09 -15.71 0.20
C PRO A 318 -15.32 -14.19 0.36
N ALA A 319 -14.37 -13.39 -0.09
CA ALA A 319 -14.42 -11.93 -0.02
C ALA A 319 -15.35 -11.35 -1.09
N GLU A 320 -16.15 -10.36 -0.71
CA GLU A 320 -17.04 -9.61 -1.60
C GLU A 320 -16.24 -8.60 -2.44
N THR A 321 -15.37 -9.11 -3.30
CA THR A 321 -14.57 -8.30 -4.23
C THR A 321 -14.18 -9.14 -5.45
N ASP A 322 -14.09 -8.50 -6.60
CA ASP A 322 -13.59 -9.06 -7.86
C ASP A 322 -12.07 -9.26 -7.88
N ARG A 323 -11.36 -8.73 -6.87
CA ARG A 323 -9.91 -8.81 -6.82
C ARG A 323 -9.44 -10.24 -6.56
N VAL A 324 -8.48 -10.70 -7.36
CA VAL A 324 -7.88 -12.03 -7.20
C VAL A 324 -7.25 -12.16 -5.81
N PHE A 325 -6.36 -11.22 -5.45
CA PHE A 325 -5.61 -11.30 -4.21
C PHE A 325 -6.20 -10.45 -3.09
N VAL A 326 -6.56 -11.12 -2.01
CA VAL A 326 -7.14 -10.50 -0.82
C VAL A 326 -6.31 -10.78 0.43
N ARG A 327 -6.54 -9.97 1.46
CA ARG A 327 -5.95 -10.21 2.78
C ARG A 327 -6.54 -11.48 3.38
N MET A 328 -5.70 -12.23 4.10
CA MET A 328 -6.16 -13.44 4.82
C MET A 328 -6.74 -13.13 6.20
N ALA A 329 -6.44 -11.96 6.74
CA ALA A 329 -7.04 -11.47 7.97
C ALA A 329 -8.20 -10.52 7.67
N ALA A 330 -9.23 -10.56 8.47
CA ALA A 330 -10.39 -9.68 8.39
C ALA A 330 -9.99 -8.18 8.59
N PRO A 331 -10.69 -7.26 7.97
CA PRO A 331 -11.69 -7.48 6.93
C PRO A 331 -11.04 -7.96 5.62
N TRP A 332 -11.69 -8.90 4.95
CA TRP A 332 -11.20 -9.43 3.67
C TRP A 332 -11.29 -8.37 2.58
N ARG A 333 -10.20 -7.68 2.37
CA ARG A 333 -10.06 -6.60 1.38
C ARG A 333 -8.95 -6.93 0.42
N GLN A 334 -8.93 -6.21 -0.68
CA GLN A 334 -7.83 -6.20 -1.65
C GLN A 334 -6.46 -6.14 -0.97
N LEU A 335 -5.52 -6.95 -1.46
CA LEU A 335 -4.15 -6.96 -0.97
C LEU A 335 -3.42 -5.66 -1.37
N GLY A 336 -2.83 -4.97 -0.40
CA GLY A 336 -2.10 -3.73 -0.65
C GLY A 336 -0.69 -3.96 -1.23
N THR A 337 -0.14 -2.97 -1.95
CA THR A 337 1.21 -3.05 -2.53
C THR A 337 2.31 -3.23 -1.48
N ALA A 338 2.16 -2.60 -0.31
CA ALA A 338 3.08 -2.80 0.82
C ALA A 338 3.01 -4.23 1.36
N ALA A 339 1.81 -4.83 1.40
CA ALA A 339 1.62 -6.22 1.82
C ALA A 339 2.27 -7.19 0.84
N VAL A 340 2.21 -6.93 -0.48
CA VAL A 340 2.94 -7.72 -1.50
C VAL A 340 4.45 -7.65 -1.26
N SER A 341 5.01 -6.45 -1.02
CA SER A 341 6.44 -6.32 -0.73
C SER A 341 6.83 -7.01 0.58
N GLY A 342 6.00 -6.91 1.61
CA GLY A 342 6.20 -7.62 2.88
C GLY A 342 6.11 -9.15 2.75
N LEU A 343 5.24 -9.64 1.86
CA LEU A 343 5.14 -11.06 1.52
C LEU A 343 6.45 -11.56 0.91
N VAL A 344 7.00 -10.85 -0.07
CA VAL A 344 8.29 -11.19 -0.68
C VAL A 344 9.40 -11.19 0.36
N ALA A 345 9.47 -10.16 1.21
CA ALA A 345 10.49 -10.09 2.26
C ALA A 345 10.43 -11.30 3.22
N ARG A 346 9.22 -11.71 3.63
CA ARG A 346 9.05 -12.91 4.47
C ARG A 346 9.42 -14.20 3.75
N ALA A 347 9.11 -14.31 2.46
CA ALA A 347 9.47 -15.48 1.67
C ALA A 347 10.98 -15.62 1.50
N ILE A 348 11.69 -14.52 1.24
CA ILE A 348 13.16 -14.45 1.20
C ILE A 348 13.76 -14.91 2.54
N ALA A 349 13.24 -14.40 3.65
CA ALA A 349 13.70 -14.76 4.98
C ALA A 349 13.49 -16.26 5.30
N ARG A 350 12.30 -16.81 4.97
CA ARG A 350 12.01 -18.24 5.15
C ARG A 350 12.94 -19.14 4.35
N ALA A 351 13.29 -18.73 3.13
CA ALA A 351 14.19 -19.49 2.26
C ALA A 351 15.67 -19.39 2.69
N GLY A 352 16.01 -18.57 3.68
CA GLY A 352 17.39 -18.31 4.07
C GLY A 352 18.23 -17.70 2.95
N VAL A 353 17.63 -16.92 2.05
CA VAL A 353 18.31 -16.31 0.91
C VAL A 353 18.80 -14.91 1.27
N THR A 354 20.07 -14.63 0.96
CA THR A 354 20.63 -13.29 1.05
C THR A 354 20.28 -12.50 -0.20
N ALA A 355 19.45 -11.47 -0.05
CA ALA A 355 18.96 -10.68 -1.19
C ALA A 355 19.50 -9.24 -1.16
N PRO A 356 19.84 -8.64 -2.30
CA PRO A 356 20.32 -7.26 -2.40
C PRO A 356 19.23 -6.23 -2.06
N CYS A 357 17.96 -6.64 -2.11
CA CYS A 357 16.81 -5.90 -1.58
C CYS A 357 15.64 -6.85 -1.30
N ARG A 358 14.74 -6.44 -0.38
CA ARG A 358 13.67 -7.32 0.14
C ARG A 358 12.27 -6.99 -0.41
N GLY A 359 12.17 -6.18 -1.46
CA GLY A 359 10.89 -5.79 -2.03
C GLY A 359 10.51 -6.59 -3.28
N ALA A 360 9.27 -6.46 -3.75
CA ALA A 360 8.77 -7.16 -4.94
C ALA A 360 9.58 -6.89 -6.22
N HIS A 361 10.28 -5.77 -6.29
CA HIS A 361 11.11 -5.43 -7.45
C HIS A 361 12.30 -6.38 -7.67
N VAL A 362 12.83 -7.04 -6.62
CA VAL A 362 13.94 -7.98 -6.80
C VAL A 362 13.53 -9.15 -7.69
N LEU A 363 12.34 -9.72 -7.48
CA LEU A 363 11.84 -10.83 -8.29
C LEU A 363 11.59 -10.41 -9.75
N ARG A 364 11.09 -9.20 -9.96
CA ARG A 364 10.93 -8.64 -11.31
C ARG A 364 12.27 -8.43 -12.02
N HIS A 365 13.29 -7.94 -11.32
CA HIS A 365 14.65 -7.86 -11.88
C HIS A 365 15.23 -9.24 -12.17
N SER A 366 14.97 -10.22 -11.30
CA SER A 366 15.36 -11.61 -11.55
C SER A 366 14.69 -12.17 -12.79
N ALA A 367 13.39 -11.96 -12.96
CA ALA A 367 12.66 -12.39 -14.18
C ALA A 367 13.26 -11.78 -15.46
N ALA A 368 13.56 -10.48 -15.44
CA ALA A 368 14.16 -9.81 -16.59
C ALA A 368 15.57 -10.33 -16.91
N THR A 369 16.38 -10.55 -15.89
CA THR A 369 17.74 -11.09 -16.06
C THR A 369 17.70 -12.53 -16.56
N GLU A 370 16.74 -13.33 -16.09
CA GLU A 370 16.56 -14.71 -16.56
C GLU A 370 16.10 -14.76 -18.02
N MET A 371 15.12 -13.92 -18.42
CA MET A 371 14.72 -13.79 -19.83
C MET A 371 15.92 -13.43 -20.72
N LEU A 372 16.79 -12.52 -20.28
CA LEU A 372 17.98 -12.14 -21.02
C LEU A 372 18.95 -13.31 -21.18
N ARG A 373 19.19 -14.08 -20.10
CA ARG A 373 20.04 -15.27 -20.11
C ARG A 373 19.50 -16.37 -21.04
N GLN A 374 18.18 -16.46 -21.15
CA GLN A 374 17.49 -17.36 -22.08
C GLN A 374 17.48 -16.85 -23.53
N GLY A 375 18.16 -15.75 -23.81
CA GLY A 375 18.34 -15.23 -25.17
C GLY A 375 17.30 -14.21 -25.63
N ALA A 376 16.34 -13.79 -24.77
CA ALA A 376 15.39 -12.76 -25.14
C ALA A 376 16.10 -11.42 -25.43
N THR A 377 15.61 -10.69 -26.43
CA THR A 377 16.10 -9.35 -26.75
C THR A 377 15.63 -8.33 -25.69
N LEU A 378 16.34 -7.19 -25.59
CA LEU A 378 15.91 -6.12 -24.69
C LEU A 378 14.52 -5.59 -25.05
N ASP A 379 14.15 -5.57 -26.34
CA ASP A 379 12.80 -5.17 -26.79
C ASP A 379 11.74 -6.13 -26.29
N GLN A 380 11.96 -7.44 -26.42
CA GLN A 380 11.06 -8.47 -25.91
C GLN A 380 10.90 -8.36 -24.38
N ILE A 381 12.01 -8.20 -23.65
CA ILE A 381 11.98 -8.00 -22.20
C ILE A 381 11.23 -6.70 -21.86
N GLY A 382 11.47 -5.63 -22.60
CA GLY A 382 10.78 -4.35 -22.44
C GLY A 382 9.27 -4.48 -22.63
N ALA A 383 8.84 -5.24 -23.65
CA ALA A 383 7.44 -5.53 -23.93
C ALA A 383 6.78 -6.33 -22.79
N VAL A 384 7.37 -7.45 -22.37
CA VAL A 384 6.87 -8.28 -21.26
C VAL A 384 6.77 -7.47 -19.97
N LEU A 385 7.83 -6.71 -19.65
CA LEU A 385 7.86 -5.88 -18.46
C LEU A 385 7.04 -4.58 -18.58
N ARG A 386 6.56 -4.25 -19.77
CA ARG A 386 5.77 -3.03 -20.03
C ARG A 386 6.54 -1.77 -19.60
N HIS A 387 7.78 -1.66 -20.06
CA HIS A 387 8.58 -0.47 -19.87
C HIS A 387 8.14 0.62 -20.85
N ARG A 388 7.92 1.83 -20.32
CA ARG A 388 7.54 2.98 -21.16
C ARG A 388 8.72 3.49 -22.01
N TYR A 389 9.94 3.32 -21.49
CA TYR A 389 11.17 3.79 -22.12
C TYR A 389 12.16 2.64 -22.19
N MET A 390 12.79 2.47 -23.34
CA MET A 390 13.79 1.42 -23.59
C MET A 390 14.99 1.53 -22.65
N ASP A 391 15.38 2.74 -22.26
CA ASP A 391 16.44 2.98 -21.28
C ASP A 391 16.23 2.23 -19.95
N THR A 392 14.97 1.94 -19.58
CA THR A 392 14.69 1.17 -18.37
C THR A 392 15.06 -0.30 -18.54
N THR A 393 15.01 -0.81 -19.77
CA THR A 393 15.38 -2.19 -20.11
C THR A 393 16.88 -2.31 -20.37
N ALA A 394 17.51 -1.25 -20.89
CA ALA A 394 18.95 -1.21 -21.14
C ALA A 394 19.81 -1.46 -19.89
N LEU A 395 19.22 -1.27 -18.70
CA LEU A 395 19.85 -1.64 -17.43
C LEU A 395 20.27 -3.12 -17.38
N TYR A 396 19.51 -4.00 -18.01
CA TYR A 396 19.78 -5.45 -18.00
C TYR A 396 20.92 -5.87 -18.92
N ALA A 397 21.24 -5.10 -19.96
CA ALA A 397 22.40 -5.36 -20.80
C ALA A 397 23.71 -5.46 -20.02
N LYS A 398 23.81 -4.75 -18.89
CA LYS A 398 25.01 -4.74 -18.04
C LYS A 398 25.31 -6.06 -17.31
N VAL A 399 24.36 -6.97 -17.25
CA VAL A 399 24.52 -8.28 -16.57
C VAL A 399 24.61 -9.43 -17.58
N ASP A 400 24.60 -9.12 -18.86
CA ASP A 400 24.84 -10.09 -19.93
C ASP A 400 26.34 -10.24 -20.18
N VAL A 401 27.03 -10.82 -19.18
CA VAL A 401 28.48 -10.97 -19.23
C VAL A 401 28.95 -11.74 -20.47
N PRO A 402 28.30 -12.85 -20.91
CA PRO A 402 28.73 -13.56 -22.11
C PRO A 402 28.71 -12.69 -23.38
N ARG A 403 27.63 -11.91 -23.58
CA ARG A 403 27.55 -10.99 -24.73
C ARG A 403 28.51 -9.82 -24.62
N LEU A 404 28.74 -9.30 -23.41
CA LEU A 404 29.71 -8.24 -23.19
C LEU A 404 31.13 -8.74 -23.48
N GLN A 405 31.47 -9.97 -23.09
CA GLN A 405 32.77 -10.59 -23.38
C GLN A 405 32.96 -10.82 -24.90
N ALA A 406 31.88 -11.20 -25.61
CA ALA A 406 31.96 -11.43 -27.07
C ALA A 406 32.27 -10.16 -27.87
N ILE A 407 31.94 -8.97 -27.33
CA ILE A 407 32.20 -7.68 -28.00
C ILE A 407 33.37 -6.91 -27.36
N ALA A 408 33.91 -7.40 -26.25
CA ALA A 408 35.06 -6.79 -25.61
C ALA A 408 36.31 -6.98 -26.47
N LEU A 409 37.05 -5.90 -26.66
CA LEU A 409 38.37 -5.98 -27.25
C LEU A 409 39.29 -6.80 -26.34
N PRO A 410 40.24 -7.59 -26.89
CA PRO A 410 41.22 -8.26 -26.07
C PRO A 410 42.01 -7.25 -25.24
N TRP A 411 42.28 -7.62 -24.00
CA TRP A 411 43.10 -6.77 -23.12
C TRP A 411 44.46 -6.52 -23.80
N PRO A 412 44.93 -5.27 -23.88
CA PRO A 412 46.24 -5.03 -24.43
C PRO A 412 47.27 -5.82 -23.63
N GLU A 413 47.99 -6.70 -24.31
CA GLU A 413 49.17 -7.31 -23.70
C GLU A 413 50.18 -6.20 -23.37
N VAL A 414 50.38 -6.00 -22.08
CA VAL A 414 51.47 -5.11 -21.65
C VAL A 414 52.77 -5.81 -22.05
N MET A 415 53.38 -5.35 -23.09
CA MET A 415 54.78 -5.76 -23.33
C MET A 415 55.59 -5.36 -22.10
N PRO A 416 56.27 -6.29 -21.44
CA PRO A 416 57.18 -5.91 -20.35
C PRO A 416 58.23 -4.97 -20.91
N CYS A 417 58.35 -3.78 -20.29
CA CYS A 417 59.43 -2.85 -20.54
C CYS A 417 60.79 -3.47 -20.22
#